data_9293fc3990b2ffb3a204495e2a7628e9
#
_entry.id   9293fc3990b2ffb3a204495e2a7628e9
#
_cell.length_a   1.000
_cell.length_b   1.000
_cell.length_c   1.000
_cell.angle_alpha   90.00
_cell.angle_beta   90.00
_cell.angle_gamma   90.00
#
_symmetry.space_group_name_H-M   'P 1'
#
loop_
_entity.id
_entity.type
_entity.pdbx_description
1 polymer ?
#
loop_
_entity_poly.entity_id
_entity_poly.type
_entity_poly.pdbx_seq_one_letter_code
_entity_poly.pdbx_strand_id
1 'polypeptide(L)'
;MAIVRRPRGPPGAREYLVLPVEGRRAKMTKRAESKYKICRRLGANLWGRGKNPKRDYAPGQHGQRRKKPSDYGTQLFAKQKLKGYYGNITERQFGRYYEIAANAKGDTSENLIGLLERRLDTVIYRMKFVPTVFAARQFVNHGHVRVNGKRVTIPSYRVSDGDVVSLKDKSREMALVMGAQESAEREVPDYLEVNVNRGEGKFIRAPKLSDVPYPVQMEPNLVVEYYSR
;
A
#
# COMPACT_ATOMS: atom_id res chain seq x y z
N MET A 1 -43.02 -6.11 26.19
CA MET A 1 -41.77 -5.73 25.50
C MET A 1 -40.73 -6.81 25.80
N ALA A 2 -40.50 -7.72 24.87
CA ALA A 2 -39.63 -8.88 25.06
C ALA A 2 -38.23 -8.54 24.54
N ILE A 3 -37.23 -8.63 25.42
CA ILE A 3 -35.82 -8.40 25.08
C ILE A 3 -35.30 -9.71 24.43
N VAL A 4 -35.12 -9.69 23.11
CA VAL A 4 -34.50 -10.78 22.38
C VAL A 4 -32.99 -10.74 22.63
N ARG A 5 -32.49 -11.67 23.44
CA ARG A 5 -31.04 -11.90 23.63
C ARG A 5 -30.45 -12.58 22.39
N ARG A 6 -29.49 -11.95 21.73
CA ARG A 6 -28.70 -12.57 20.64
C ARG A 6 -27.77 -13.65 21.21
N PRO A 7 -27.57 -14.76 20.49
CA PRO A 7 -26.67 -15.83 20.93
C PRO A 7 -25.21 -15.37 20.95
N ARG A 8 -24.47 -15.76 21.97
CA ARG A 8 -23.01 -15.54 22.09
C ARG A 8 -22.31 -16.50 21.12
N GLY A 9 -21.55 -15.93 20.17
CA GLY A 9 -20.63 -16.70 19.33
C GLY A 9 -19.41 -17.22 20.09
N PRO A 10 -18.64 -18.17 19.52
CA PRO A 10 -17.56 -18.86 20.21
C PRO A 10 -16.41 -17.89 20.59
N PRO A 11 -15.68 -18.15 21.70
CA PRO A 11 -14.60 -17.30 22.18
C PRO A 11 -13.39 -17.44 21.24
N GLY A 12 -13.00 -16.36 20.56
CA GLY A 12 -11.77 -16.31 19.75
C GLY A 12 -11.78 -15.39 18.54
N ALA A 13 -12.92 -15.03 18.01
CA ALA A 13 -13.01 -14.06 16.90
C ALA A 13 -13.31 -12.66 17.44
N ARG A 14 -12.27 -11.91 17.83
CA ARG A 14 -12.41 -10.46 17.90
C ARG A 14 -12.52 -9.96 16.46
N GLU A 15 -13.74 -9.87 15.94
CA GLU A 15 -14.05 -9.00 14.81
C GLU A 15 -13.57 -7.60 15.21
N TYR A 16 -12.47 -7.17 14.63
CA TYR A 16 -12.12 -5.76 14.63
C TYR A 16 -13.11 -5.04 13.72
N LEU A 17 -14.31 -4.78 14.23
CA LEU A 17 -15.25 -3.86 13.65
C LEU A 17 -14.54 -2.53 13.48
N VAL A 18 -14.11 -2.25 12.25
CA VAL A 18 -13.78 -0.90 11.84
C VAL A 18 -15.12 -0.16 11.79
N LEU A 19 -15.50 0.43 12.94
CA LEU A 19 -16.63 1.35 12.99
C LEU A 19 -16.41 2.42 11.92
N PRO A 20 -17.39 2.69 11.06
CA PRO A 20 -17.32 3.81 10.16
C PRO A 20 -17.25 5.07 11.02
N VAL A 21 -16.11 5.74 11.02
CA VAL A 21 -15.95 7.06 11.65
C VAL A 21 -16.65 8.04 10.74
N GLU A 22 -17.95 8.19 10.95
CA GLU A 22 -18.71 9.29 10.36
C GLU A 22 -18.11 10.61 10.83
N GLY A 23 -17.78 11.47 9.89
CA GLY A 23 -17.63 12.90 10.12
C GLY A 23 -16.23 13.48 10.30
N ARG A 24 -15.14 12.71 10.37
CA ARG A 24 -13.78 13.29 10.30
C ARG A 24 -13.23 13.17 8.89
N ARG A 25 -13.21 14.29 8.15
CA ARG A 25 -12.38 14.40 6.95
C ARG A 25 -10.95 14.00 7.36
N ALA A 26 -10.49 12.85 6.89
CA ALA A 26 -9.13 12.41 7.11
C ALA A 26 -8.20 13.50 6.57
N LYS A 27 -7.50 14.22 7.46
CA LYS A 27 -6.49 15.20 7.03
C LYS A 27 -5.45 14.43 6.23
N MET A 28 -5.37 14.73 4.95
CA MET A 28 -4.34 14.19 4.07
C MET A 28 -2.97 14.46 4.70
N THR A 29 -2.24 13.43 5.05
CA THR A 29 -0.87 13.57 5.55
C THR A 29 -0.04 14.17 4.41
N LYS A 30 0.39 15.42 4.56
CA LYS A 30 1.27 16.06 3.59
C LYS A 30 2.55 15.25 3.49
N ARG A 31 2.99 14.99 2.28
CA ARG A 31 4.26 14.34 2.04
C ARG A 31 5.39 15.28 2.46
N ALA A 32 6.15 14.88 3.46
CA ALA A 32 7.24 15.69 4.02
C ALA A 32 8.48 15.71 3.13
N GLU A 33 8.72 14.65 2.33
CA GLU A 33 9.96 14.49 1.57
C GLU A 33 9.71 14.25 0.08
N SER A 34 10.66 14.73 -0.76
CA SER A 34 10.59 14.47 -2.21
C SER A 34 10.91 12.99 -2.49
N LYS A 35 10.32 12.42 -3.54
CA LYS A 35 10.59 11.04 -3.99
C LYS A 35 12.07 10.75 -4.13
N TYR A 36 12.81 11.65 -4.79
CA TYR A 36 14.25 11.50 -5.04
C TYR A 36 15.09 11.53 -3.76
N LYS A 37 14.67 12.27 -2.73
CA LYS A 37 15.34 12.24 -1.43
C LYS A 37 15.18 10.89 -0.76
N ILE A 38 13.99 10.28 -0.86
CA ILE A 38 13.73 8.94 -0.32
C ILE A 38 14.58 7.91 -1.07
N CYS A 39 14.56 7.90 -2.40
CA CYS A 39 15.37 6.99 -3.22
C CYS A 39 16.88 7.14 -2.93
N ARG A 40 17.39 8.36 -2.85
CA ARG A 40 18.80 8.62 -2.54
C ARG A 40 19.21 8.16 -1.15
N ARG A 41 18.34 8.32 -0.15
CA ARG A 41 18.59 7.84 1.22
C ARG A 41 18.68 6.32 1.27
N LEU A 42 17.87 5.64 0.48
CA LEU A 42 17.77 4.20 0.45
C LEU A 42 18.70 3.54 -0.60
N GLY A 43 19.40 4.35 -1.40
CA GLY A 43 20.28 3.85 -2.45
C GLY A 43 19.56 3.05 -3.55
N ALA A 44 18.23 3.19 -3.69
CA ALA A 44 17.43 2.40 -4.60
C ALA A 44 16.29 3.21 -5.23
N ASN A 45 16.02 2.97 -6.52
CA ASN A 45 14.87 3.58 -7.20
C ASN A 45 13.60 2.78 -6.90
N LEU A 46 12.93 3.10 -5.81
CA LEU A 46 11.80 2.33 -5.27
C LEU A 46 10.65 2.12 -6.24
N TRP A 47 10.46 3.01 -7.19
CA TRP A 47 9.30 2.97 -8.09
C TRP A 47 9.65 2.64 -9.53
N GLY A 48 10.94 2.40 -9.85
CA GLY A 48 11.40 2.04 -11.19
C GLY A 48 11.17 3.10 -12.28
N ARG A 49 10.46 4.19 -11.94
CA ARG A 49 10.04 5.23 -12.89
C ARG A 49 10.95 6.45 -12.86
N GLY A 50 11.13 7.01 -14.05
CA GLY A 50 11.89 8.25 -14.21
C GLY A 50 13.39 8.05 -14.19
N LYS A 51 14.11 9.13 -14.40
CA LYS A 51 15.57 9.12 -14.37
C LYS A 51 16.04 8.77 -12.95
N ASN A 52 16.99 7.86 -12.85
CA ASN A 52 17.70 7.62 -11.61
C ASN A 52 18.19 8.96 -11.04
N PRO A 53 18.16 9.13 -9.71
CA PRO A 53 18.69 10.35 -9.13
C PRO A 53 20.14 10.55 -9.61
N LYS A 54 20.46 11.71 -10.16
CA LYS A 54 21.79 12.03 -10.70
C LYS A 54 22.93 11.88 -9.67
N ARG A 55 22.59 11.73 -8.39
CA ARG A 55 23.55 11.67 -7.27
C ARG A 55 23.38 10.35 -6.52
N ASP A 56 24.43 9.56 -6.45
CA ASP A 56 24.43 8.22 -5.83
C ASP A 56 24.66 8.22 -4.31
N TYR A 57 24.63 9.39 -3.69
CA TYR A 57 24.84 9.54 -2.26
C TYR A 57 23.60 10.08 -1.56
N ALA A 58 23.50 9.81 -0.25
CA ALA A 58 22.39 10.22 0.58
C ALA A 58 22.18 11.76 0.56
N PRO A 59 20.96 12.26 0.77
CA PRO A 59 20.71 13.70 0.86
C PRO A 59 21.28 14.29 2.15
N GLY A 60 21.68 15.56 2.09
CA GLY A 60 22.20 16.33 3.22
C GLY A 60 23.68 16.60 3.11
N GLN A 61 24.20 17.44 4.03
CA GLN A 61 25.59 17.89 4.05
C GLN A 61 26.59 16.74 4.18
N HIS A 62 26.25 15.70 4.95
CA HIS A 62 27.10 14.54 5.21
C HIS A 62 26.77 13.33 4.34
N GLY A 63 25.95 13.50 3.30
CA GLY A 63 25.48 12.40 2.45
C GLY A 63 26.55 11.61 1.73
N GLN A 64 27.72 12.22 1.46
CA GLN A 64 28.85 11.59 0.78
C GLN A 64 29.65 10.63 1.68
N ARG A 65 29.50 10.74 3.01
CA ARG A 65 30.19 9.84 3.95
C ARG A 65 29.56 8.45 3.85
N ARG A 66 30.31 7.48 3.33
CA ARG A 66 29.91 6.07 3.30
C ARG A 66 30.33 5.43 4.62
N LYS A 67 29.36 4.95 5.41
CA LYS A 67 29.58 4.10 6.57
C LYS A 67 29.00 2.73 6.29
N LYS A 68 29.69 1.67 6.67
CA LYS A 68 29.10 0.31 6.66
C LYS A 68 27.93 0.33 7.63
N PRO A 69 26.71 -0.05 7.20
CA PRO A 69 25.57 -0.12 8.10
C PRO A 69 25.80 -1.23 9.16
N SER A 70 25.36 -0.98 10.37
CA SER A 70 25.23 -2.02 11.39
C SER A 70 24.03 -2.94 11.06
N ASP A 71 23.92 -4.09 11.73
CA ASP A 71 22.78 -5.00 11.54
C ASP A 71 21.44 -4.29 11.78
N TYR A 72 21.36 -3.52 12.87
CA TYR A 72 20.21 -2.64 13.12
C TYR A 72 19.96 -1.66 11.96
N GLY A 73 21.03 -1.04 11.44
CA GLY A 73 20.94 -0.13 10.31
C GLY A 73 20.37 -0.82 9.06
N THR A 74 20.80 -2.04 8.78
CA THR A 74 20.31 -2.85 7.65
C THR A 74 18.82 -3.15 7.77
N GLN A 75 18.38 -3.60 8.96
CA GLN A 75 16.97 -3.85 9.25
C GLN A 75 16.13 -2.56 9.15
N LEU A 76 16.64 -1.45 9.69
CA LEU A 76 15.99 -0.15 9.58
C LEU A 76 15.83 0.30 8.12
N PHE A 77 16.87 0.10 7.29
CA PHE A 77 16.81 0.42 5.86
C PHE A 77 15.78 -0.46 5.13
N ALA A 78 15.72 -1.76 5.39
CA ALA A 78 14.72 -2.65 4.84
C ALA A 78 13.30 -2.19 5.19
N LYS A 79 13.05 -1.83 6.45
CA LYS A 79 11.77 -1.26 6.90
C LYS A 79 11.43 0.04 6.17
N GLN A 80 12.37 0.98 6.08
CA GLN A 80 12.15 2.27 5.41
C GLN A 80 11.93 2.10 3.91
N LYS A 81 12.58 1.12 3.28
CA LYS A 81 12.43 0.76 1.88
C LYS A 81 11.00 0.27 1.61
N LEU A 82 10.53 -0.71 2.39
CA LEU A 82 9.18 -1.25 2.26
C LEU A 82 8.12 -0.16 2.54
N LYS A 83 8.23 0.56 3.65
CA LYS A 83 7.34 1.67 4.00
C LYS A 83 7.32 2.77 2.94
N GLY A 84 8.47 3.11 2.40
CA GLY A 84 8.63 4.13 1.35
C GLY A 84 7.92 3.75 0.07
N TYR A 85 8.05 2.50 -0.36
CA TYR A 85 7.41 1.97 -1.56
C TYR A 85 5.89 2.17 -1.57
N TYR A 86 5.22 1.87 -0.45
CA TYR A 86 3.78 2.05 -0.28
C TYR A 86 3.35 3.51 0.00
N GLY A 87 4.08 4.47 -0.54
CA GLY A 87 3.74 5.90 -0.46
C GLY A 87 4.07 6.52 0.89
N ASN A 88 5.12 6.07 1.53
CA ASN A 88 5.60 6.57 2.82
C ASN A 88 4.52 6.49 3.91
N ILE A 89 4.03 5.28 4.18
CA ILE A 89 3.09 4.99 5.26
C ILE A 89 3.67 5.50 6.59
N THR A 90 2.83 6.04 7.48
CA THR A 90 3.29 6.49 8.81
C THR A 90 3.77 5.30 9.65
N GLU A 91 4.75 5.52 10.53
CA GLU A 91 5.31 4.47 11.39
C GLU A 91 4.24 3.79 12.24
N ARG A 92 3.36 4.57 12.84
CA ARG A 92 2.23 4.06 13.64
C ARG A 92 1.31 3.13 12.84
N GLN A 93 1.05 3.44 11.57
CA GLN A 93 0.21 2.60 10.72
C GLN A 93 0.94 1.34 10.28
N PHE A 94 2.24 1.46 9.99
CA PHE A 94 3.06 0.34 9.58
C PHE A 94 3.26 -0.66 10.73
N GLY A 95 3.51 -0.19 11.95
CA GLY A 95 3.57 -1.03 13.16
C GLY A 95 2.28 -1.82 13.38
N ARG A 96 1.11 -1.19 13.19
CA ARG A 96 -0.18 -1.92 13.26
C ARG A 96 -0.32 -3.03 12.22
N TYR A 97 0.20 -2.84 11.00
CA TYR A 97 0.21 -3.92 10.00
C TYR A 97 1.11 -5.07 10.43
N TYR A 98 2.25 -4.76 11.03
CA TYR A 98 3.13 -5.78 11.59
C TYR A 98 2.44 -6.56 12.72
N GLU A 99 1.83 -5.89 13.70
CA GLU A 99 1.09 -6.54 14.79
C GLU A 99 0.00 -7.48 14.28
N ILE A 100 -0.74 -7.06 13.26
CA ILE A 100 -1.78 -7.90 12.65
C ILE A 100 -1.16 -9.08 11.91
N ALA A 101 -0.06 -8.88 11.20
CA ALA A 101 0.63 -9.93 10.48
C ALA A 101 1.25 -10.99 11.42
N ALA A 102 1.82 -10.55 12.53
CA ALA A 102 2.42 -11.42 13.55
C ALA A 102 1.38 -12.28 14.28
N ASN A 103 0.16 -11.74 14.49
CA ASN A 103 -0.94 -12.46 15.12
C ASN A 103 -1.72 -13.37 14.15
N ALA A 104 -1.46 -13.27 12.84
CA ALA A 104 -2.11 -14.12 11.84
C ALA A 104 -1.38 -15.46 11.70
N LYS A 105 -2.11 -16.51 11.31
CA LYS A 105 -1.51 -17.83 11.03
C LYS A 105 -0.65 -17.76 9.77
N GLY A 106 0.48 -18.44 9.76
CA GLY A 106 1.41 -18.55 8.64
C GLY A 106 2.66 -17.67 8.79
N ASP A 107 3.37 -17.45 7.69
CA ASP A 107 4.57 -16.62 7.71
C ASP A 107 4.23 -15.14 7.87
N THR A 108 4.83 -14.52 8.88
CA THR A 108 4.62 -13.10 9.20
C THR A 108 5.03 -12.18 8.06
N SER A 109 6.07 -12.54 7.32
CA SER A 109 6.57 -11.75 6.18
C SER A 109 5.56 -11.75 5.03
N GLU A 110 5.02 -12.92 4.67
CA GLU A 110 3.98 -13.04 3.64
C GLU A 110 2.69 -12.33 4.07
N ASN A 111 2.25 -12.53 5.31
CA ASN A 111 1.09 -11.86 5.87
C ASN A 111 1.22 -10.33 5.81
N LEU A 112 2.40 -9.79 6.14
CA LEU A 112 2.68 -8.36 6.09
C LEU A 112 2.54 -7.82 4.66
N ILE A 113 3.12 -8.51 3.67
CA ILE A 113 3.01 -8.14 2.25
C ILE A 113 1.56 -8.20 1.80
N GLY A 114 0.84 -9.28 2.11
CA GLY A 114 -0.57 -9.42 1.80
C GLY A 114 -1.42 -8.28 2.36
N LEU A 115 -1.18 -7.85 3.60
CA LEU A 115 -1.88 -6.72 4.21
C LEU A 115 -1.55 -5.38 3.54
N LEU A 116 -0.31 -5.19 3.08
CA LEU A 116 0.10 -3.97 2.37
C LEU A 116 -0.47 -3.91 0.96
N GLU A 117 -0.56 -5.03 0.26
CA GLU A 117 -1.15 -5.10 -1.08
C GLU A 117 -2.69 -5.03 -1.06
N ARG A 118 -3.36 -5.42 0.05
CA ARG A 118 -4.81 -5.24 0.24
C ARG A 118 -5.25 -3.79 0.47
N ARG A 119 -4.35 -2.84 0.56
CA ARG A 119 -4.71 -1.43 0.72
C ARG A 119 -5.32 -0.88 -0.57
N LEU A 120 -6.41 -0.13 -0.44
CA LEU A 120 -7.12 0.41 -1.60
C LEU A 120 -6.23 1.32 -2.48
N ASP A 121 -5.34 2.13 -1.88
CA ASP A 121 -4.38 2.95 -2.63
C ASP A 121 -3.40 2.08 -3.44
N THR A 122 -2.97 0.95 -2.89
CA THR A 122 -2.11 -0.01 -3.58
C THR A 122 -2.86 -0.74 -4.68
N VAL A 123 -4.07 -1.25 -4.40
CA VAL A 123 -4.91 -1.96 -5.38
C VAL A 123 -5.17 -1.09 -6.62
N ILE A 124 -5.58 0.18 -6.43
CA ILE A 124 -5.79 1.14 -7.52
C ILE A 124 -4.51 1.37 -8.35
N TYR A 125 -3.36 1.43 -7.69
CA TYR A 125 -2.07 1.55 -8.36
C TYR A 125 -1.72 0.29 -9.17
N ARG A 126 -1.95 -0.91 -8.63
CA ARG A 126 -1.71 -2.19 -9.31
C ARG A 126 -2.65 -2.42 -10.49
N MET A 127 -3.90 -2.01 -10.37
CA MET A 127 -4.90 -2.03 -11.46
C MET A 127 -4.61 -1.03 -12.61
N LYS A 128 -3.50 -0.30 -12.56
CA LYS A 128 -3.10 0.71 -13.57
C LYS A 128 -4.08 1.88 -13.73
N PHE A 129 -4.99 2.12 -12.80
CA PHE A 129 -5.89 3.28 -12.89
C PHE A 129 -5.19 4.61 -12.63
N VAL A 130 -4.03 4.60 -11.98
CA VAL A 130 -3.25 5.80 -11.71
C VAL A 130 -1.75 5.55 -11.87
N PRO A 131 -0.97 6.58 -12.23
CA PRO A 131 0.44 6.41 -12.55
C PRO A 131 1.34 6.15 -11.35
N THR A 132 0.98 6.58 -10.13
CA THR A 132 1.85 6.45 -8.94
C THR A 132 1.04 6.14 -7.70
N VAL A 133 1.67 5.48 -6.70
CA VAL A 133 1.04 5.21 -5.38
C VAL A 133 0.58 6.50 -4.68
N PHE A 134 1.30 7.60 -4.86
CA PHE A 134 0.91 8.90 -4.31
C PHE A 134 -0.33 9.48 -4.99
N ALA A 135 -0.41 9.33 -6.32
CA ALA A 135 -1.61 9.71 -7.07
C ALA A 135 -2.80 8.83 -6.67
N ALA A 136 -2.59 7.52 -6.45
CA ALA A 136 -3.63 6.61 -5.97
C ALA A 136 -4.22 7.07 -4.64
N ARG A 137 -3.37 7.43 -3.69
CA ARG A 137 -3.81 7.96 -2.40
C ARG A 137 -4.65 9.22 -2.54
N GLN A 138 -4.23 10.16 -3.39
CA GLN A 138 -4.98 11.37 -3.65
C GLN A 138 -6.30 11.07 -4.35
N PHE A 139 -6.29 10.19 -5.31
CA PHE A 139 -7.44 9.77 -6.09
C PHE A 139 -8.53 9.13 -5.20
N VAL A 140 -8.14 8.25 -4.28
CA VAL A 140 -9.06 7.67 -3.29
C VAL A 140 -9.60 8.75 -2.35
N ASN A 141 -8.75 9.63 -1.80
CA ASN A 141 -9.19 10.69 -0.89
C ASN A 141 -10.20 11.64 -1.52
N HIS A 142 -10.07 11.91 -2.81
CA HIS A 142 -11.01 12.75 -3.56
C HIS A 142 -12.33 12.02 -3.89
N GLY A 143 -12.40 10.71 -3.60
CA GLY A 143 -13.62 9.91 -3.75
C GLY A 143 -13.97 9.55 -5.18
N HIS A 144 -12.95 9.31 -5.99
CA HIS A 144 -13.09 8.81 -7.37
C HIS A 144 -13.30 7.30 -7.43
N VAL A 145 -13.25 6.60 -6.29
CA VAL A 145 -13.25 5.15 -6.18
C VAL A 145 -14.48 4.66 -5.43
N ARG A 146 -15.02 3.54 -5.89
CA ARG A 146 -16.09 2.78 -5.24
C ARG A 146 -15.60 1.36 -4.98
N VAL A 147 -16.01 0.78 -3.87
CA VAL A 147 -15.82 -0.64 -3.54
C VAL A 147 -17.21 -1.25 -3.37
N ASN A 148 -17.51 -2.28 -4.14
CA ASN A 148 -18.85 -2.90 -4.18
C ASN A 148 -19.97 -1.86 -4.36
N GLY A 149 -19.77 -0.91 -5.26
CA GLY A 149 -20.70 0.19 -5.57
C GLY A 149 -20.71 1.34 -4.55
N LYS A 150 -20.12 1.19 -3.36
CA LYS A 150 -20.07 2.22 -2.31
C LYS A 150 -18.83 3.10 -2.45
N ARG A 151 -18.99 4.42 -2.35
CA ARG A 151 -17.87 5.38 -2.37
C ARG A 151 -16.98 5.21 -1.16
N VAL A 152 -15.69 5.02 -1.37
CA VAL A 152 -14.67 4.92 -0.31
C VAL A 152 -13.64 6.03 -0.49
N THR A 153 -13.36 6.77 0.60
CA THR A 153 -12.40 7.89 0.62
C THR A 153 -11.18 7.63 1.49
N ILE A 154 -11.05 6.42 2.02
CA ILE A 154 -9.98 6.02 2.93
C ILE A 154 -8.94 5.19 2.16
N PRO A 155 -7.72 5.72 1.88
CA PRO A 155 -6.69 5.01 1.12
C PRO A 155 -6.21 3.71 1.78
N SER A 156 -6.27 3.65 3.10
CA SER A 156 -5.89 2.47 3.89
C SER A 156 -7.02 1.46 4.08
N TYR A 157 -8.15 1.64 3.40
CA TYR A 157 -9.23 0.65 3.38
C TYR A 157 -8.67 -0.70 2.92
N ARG A 158 -8.98 -1.76 3.64
CA ARG A 158 -8.57 -3.13 3.27
C ARG A 158 -9.61 -3.72 2.33
N VAL A 159 -9.16 -4.07 1.15
CA VAL A 159 -9.96 -4.79 0.16
C VAL A 159 -9.95 -6.27 0.53
N SER A 160 -11.13 -6.89 0.54
CA SER A 160 -11.31 -8.32 0.79
C SER A 160 -11.25 -9.11 -0.51
N ASP A 161 -11.03 -10.43 -0.38
CA ASP A 161 -11.04 -11.32 -1.54
C ASP A 161 -12.46 -11.32 -2.15
N GLY A 162 -12.52 -11.14 -3.46
CA GLY A 162 -13.77 -11.02 -4.20
C GLY A 162 -14.34 -9.61 -4.31
N ASP A 163 -13.82 -8.62 -3.59
CA ASP A 163 -14.30 -7.24 -3.70
C ASP A 163 -14.06 -6.66 -5.11
N VAL A 164 -15.08 -5.97 -5.61
CA VAL A 164 -15.02 -5.24 -6.88
C VAL A 164 -14.72 -3.78 -6.62
N VAL A 165 -13.61 -3.31 -7.18
CA VAL A 165 -13.18 -1.93 -7.12
C VAL A 165 -13.48 -1.26 -8.44
N SER A 166 -14.27 -0.18 -8.45
CA SER A 166 -14.66 0.54 -9.65
C SER A 166 -14.36 2.03 -9.55
N LEU A 167 -14.14 2.64 -10.70
CA LEU A 167 -13.99 4.08 -10.82
C LEU A 167 -15.36 4.74 -10.95
N LYS A 168 -15.48 5.96 -10.43
CA LYS A 168 -16.64 6.81 -10.70
C LYS A 168 -16.69 7.15 -12.20
N ASP A 169 -17.87 7.14 -12.82
CA ASP A 169 -18.05 7.32 -14.26
C ASP A 169 -17.31 8.56 -14.82
N LYS A 170 -17.54 9.72 -14.21
CA LYS A 170 -16.84 10.98 -14.58
C LYS A 170 -15.30 10.92 -14.41
N SER A 171 -14.78 9.92 -13.71
CA SER A 171 -13.35 9.80 -13.42
C SER A 171 -12.63 8.85 -14.37
N ARG A 172 -13.37 8.07 -15.14
CA ARG A 172 -12.80 7.14 -16.15
C ARG A 172 -12.14 7.89 -17.30
N GLU A 173 -12.75 9.01 -17.72
CA GLU A 173 -12.29 9.85 -18.83
C GLU A 173 -11.21 10.87 -18.43
N MET A 174 -10.75 10.83 -17.17
CA MET A 174 -9.67 11.73 -16.75
C MET A 174 -8.36 11.40 -17.45
N ALA A 175 -7.68 12.41 -17.99
CA ALA A 175 -6.39 12.26 -18.66
C ALA A 175 -5.34 11.49 -17.82
N LEU A 176 -5.40 11.63 -16.48
CA LEU A 176 -4.55 10.89 -15.56
C LEU A 176 -4.80 9.37 -15.61
N VAL A 177 -6.06 8.95 -15.75
CA VAL A 177 -6.46 7.54 -15.82
C VAL A 177 -6.10 6.98 -17.19
N MET A 178 -6.46 7.65 -18.26
CA MET A 178 -6.15 7.24 -19.62
C MET A 178 -4.65 7.08 -19.83
N GLY A 179 -3.85 8.07 -19.48
CA GLY A 179 -2.39 7.98 -19.61
C GLY A 179 -1.75 6.92 -18.68
N ALA A 180 -2.39 6.54 -17.57
CA ALA A 180 -1.92 5.44 -16.74
C ALA A 180 -2.23 4.06 -17.35
N GLN A 181 -3.34 3.92 -18.03
CA GLN A 181 -3.76 2.69 -18.72
C GLN A 181 -2.91 2.42 -19.98
N GLU A 182 -2.62 3.46 -20.76
CA GLU A 182 -1.79 3.39 -21.96
C GLU A 182 -0.31 3.07 -21.66
N SER A 183 0.15 3.40 -20.45
CA SER A 183 1.55 3.18 -20.06
C SER A 183 1.92 1.70 -20.06
N ALA A 184 2.90 1.31 -20.89
CA ALA A 184 3.45 -0.06 -20.95
C ALA A 184 4.40 -0.39 -19.77
N GLU A 185 4.72 0.57 -18.90
CA GLU A 185 5.74 0.41 -17.86
C GLU A 185 5.37 -0.62 -16.76
N ARG A 186 4.11 -1.01 -16.67
CA ARG A 186 3.63 -1.92 -15.61
C ARG A 186 2.60 -2.88 -16.17
N GLU A 187 2.66 -4.10 -15.68
CA GLU A 187 1.65 -5.12 -15.92
C GLU A 187 0.71 -5.24 -14.72
N VAL A 188 -0.49 -5.75 -14.97
CA VAL A 188 -1.45 -6.07 -13.92
C VAL A 188 -1.06 -7.43 -13.35
N PRO A 189 -0.87 -7.56 -12.03
CA PRO A 189 -0.50 -8.84 -11.43
C PRO A 189 -1.67 -9.84 -11.45
N ASP A 190 -1.36 -11.14 -11.42
CA ASP A 190 -2.33 -12.25 -11.52
C ASP A 190 -3.35 -12.31 -10.37
N TYR A 191 -3.07 -11.70 -9.23
CA TYR A 191 -4.02 -11.62 -8.11
C TYR A 191 -5.10 -10.54 -8.27
N LEU A 192 -5.09 -9.84 -9.43
CA LEU A 192 -6.08 -8.82 -9.79
C LEU A 192 -6.65 -9.12 -11.18
N GLU A 193 -7.94 -9.03 -11.31
CA GLU A 193 -8.63 -9.05 -12.59
C GLU A 193 -9.10 -7.64 -12.92
N VAL A 194 -8.76 -7.11 -14.10
CA VAL A 194 -9.08 -5.72 -14.47
C VAL A 194 -9.79 -5.66 -15.80
N ASN A 195 -10.95 -5.01 -15.81
CA ASN A 195 -11.66 -4.63 -17.02
C ASN A 195 -11.43 -3.13 -17.28
N VAL A 196 -10.49 -2.84 -18.17
CA VAL A 196 -10.07 -1.48 -18.49
C VAL A 196 -11.25 -0.66 -19.04
N ASN A 197 -12.05 -1.25 -19.94
CA ASN A 197 -13.16 -0.56 -20.59
C ASN A 197 -14.26 -0.12 -19.61
N ARG A 198 -14.52 -0.96 -18.59
CA ARG A 198 -15.49 -0.65 -17.54
C ARG A 198 -14.90 0.16 -16.39
N GLY A 199 -13.58 0.35 -16.37
CA GLY A 199 -12.89 0.98 -15.24
C GLY A 199 -13.14 0.25 -13.92
N GLU A 200 -13.17 -1.08 -13.95
CA GLU A 200 -13.46 -1.96 -12.83
C GLU A 200 -12.38 -3.01 -12.69
N GLY A 201 -12.17 -3.47 -11.48
CA GLY A 201 -11.28 -4.58 -11.22
C GLY A 201 -11.70 -5.34 -9.97
N LYS A 202 -11.37 -6.63 -9.93
CA LYS A 202 -11.66 -7.53 -8.83
C LYS A 202 -10.38 -7.94 -8.14
N PHE A 203 -10.39 -7.95 -6.81
CA PHE A 203 -9.31 -8.49 -6.00
C PHE A 203 -9.57 -9.99 -5.78
N ILE A 204 -8.72 -10.87 -6.33
CA ILE A 204 -8.96 -12.31 -6.34
C ILE A 204 -8.47 -12.93 -5.03
N ARG A 205 -7.20 -12.72 -4.68
CA ARG A 205 -6.55 -13.33 -3.51
C ARG A 205 -5.45 -12.44 -2.93
N ALA A 206 -5.07 -12.67 -1.70
CA ALA A 206 -3.89 -12.05 -1.14
C ALA A 206 -2.62 -12.57 -1.86
N PRO A 207 -1.73 -11.68 -2.32
CA PRO A 207 -0.51 -12.10 -2.99
C PRO A 207 0.56 -12.56 -2.00
N LYS A 208 1.43 -13.46 -2.46
CA LYS A 208 2.71 -13.77 -1.83
C LYS A 208 3.77 -12.75 -2.26
N LEU A 209 4.94 -12.79 -1.62
CA LEU A 209 6.06 -11.91 -1.97
C LEU A 209 6.49 -12.06 -3.44
N SER A 210 6.49 -13.30 -3.96
CA SER A 210 6.83 -13.64 -5.35
C SER A 210 5.89 -13.06 -6.40
N ASP A 211 4.61 -12.89 -6.02
CA ASP A 211 3.56 -12.46 -6.95
C ASP A 211 3.57 -10.94 -7.16
N VAL A 212 4.28 -10.22 -6.29
CA VAL A 212 4.27 -8.76 -6.28
C VAL A 212 5.39 -8.21 -7.16
N PRO A 213 5.10 -7.46 -8.24
CA PRO A 213 6.12 -6.91 -9.12
C PRO A 213 6.81 -5.70 -8.47
N TYR A 214 7.80 -5.98 -7.63
CA TYR A 214 8.66 -4.94 -7.07
C TYR A 214 9.78 -4.59 -8.04
N PRO A 215 10.05 -3.31 -8.32
CA PRO A 215 11.18 -2.90 -9.16
C PRO A 215 12.53 -3.02 -8.43
N VAL A 216 12.51 -3.30 -7.13
CA VAL A 216 13.68 -3.43 -6.26
C VAL A 216 13.45 -4.60 -5.32
N GLN A 217 14.47 -5.40 -5.06
CA GLN A 217 14.40 -6.48 -4.09
C GLN A 217 13.95 -5.97 -2.73
N MET A 218 12.88 -6.57 -2.20
CA MET A 218 12.35 -6.30 -0.86
C MET A 218 12.69 -7.45 0.08
N GLU A 219 13.01 -7.11 1.32
CA GLU A 219 13.46 -8.06 2.35
C GLU A 219 12.54 -7.97 3.56
N PRO A 220 11.32 -8.53 3.49
CA PRO A 220 10.35 -8.43 4.58
C PRO A 220 10.81 -9.16 5.85
N ASN A 221 11.67 -10.18 5.72
CA ASN A 221 12.24 -10.90 6.87
C ASN A 221 13.03 -9.96 7.80
N LEU A 222 13.86 -9.08 7.23
CA LEU A 222 14.60 -8.06 8.01
C LEU A 222 13.65 -7.06 8.69
N VAL A 223 12.48 -6.83 8.12
CA VAL A 223 11.45 -5.99 8.73
C VAL A 223 10.82 -6.69 9.93
N VAL A 224 10.56 -7.99 9.82
CA VAL A 224 10.06 -8.81 10.93
C VAL A 224 11.08 -8.84 12.06
N GLU A 225 12.36 -9.07 11.78
CA GLU A 225 13.45 -9.02 12.77
C GLU A 225 13.55 -7.65 13.45
N TYR A 226 13.35 -6.57 12.71
CA TYR A 226 13.38 -5.21 13.28
C TYR A 226 12.31 -5.00 14.35
N TYR A 227 11.11 -5.55 14.17
CA TYR A 227 9.99 -5.38 15.09
C TYR A 227 9.91 -6.47 16.18
N SER A 228 10.62 -7.58 16.03
CA SER A 228 10.66 -8.67 17.02
C SER A 228 11.62 -8.42 18.18
N ARG A 229 12.37 -7.33 18.15
CA ARG A 229 13.31 -6.91 19.20
C ARG A 229 12.63 -6.27 20.39
#